data_5d397d3fccc95a95a307ddd406823392
#
_entry.id   5d397d3fccc95a95a307ddd406823392
#
_cell.length_a   1.000
_cell.length_b   1.000
_cell.length_c   1.000
_cell.angle_alpha   90.00
_cell.angle_beta   90.00
_cell.angle_gamma   90.00
#
_symmetry.space_group_name_H-M   'P 1'
#
loop_
_entity.id
_entity.type
_entity.pdbx_description
1 polymer ?
#
loop_
_entity_poly.entity_id
_entity_poly.type
_entity_poly.pdbx_seq_one_letter_code
_entity_poly.pdbx_strand_id
1 'polypeptide(L)'
;MIACCIVGDILMRIYKQFQIEAAHLLPYLPADHKCRRLHGHSFKISVHIEGALDPKLGWIMDYADICEAFQAVFDKIDHQYLNEIAGLENPTSENLAKWIWRQLQGTLPNLVAVHINETCTSGCIYEGDD
;
A
#
# COMPACT_ATOMS: atom_id res chain seq x y z
N MET A 1 -4.82 -8.46 -40.31
CA MET A 1 -4.83 -8.15 -39.64
C MET A 1 -5.12 -8.06 -38.69
N ILE A 2 -5.14 -8.08 -38.40
CA ILE A 2 -5.42 -7.98 -37.59
C ILE A 2 -5.08 -7.70 -36.55
N ALA A 3 -4.76 -7.83 -36.33
CA ALA A 3 -4.11 -7.75 -35.17
C ALA A 3 -4.17 -6.44 -34.59
N CYS A 4 -4.28 -5.65 -35.32
CA CYS A 4 -4.27 -4.37 -34.90
C CYS A 4 -5.03 -4.12 -33.68
N CYS A 5 -5.99 -4.73 -33.63
CA CYS A 5 -6.85 -4.43 -32.57
C CYS A 5 -6.24 -4.67 -31.27
N ILE A 6 -5.40 -5.55 -31.22
CA ILE A 6 -4.93 -5.85 -29.98
C ILE A 6 -3.93 -4.95 -29.49
N VAL A 7 -3.44 -4.21 -30.27
CA VAL A 7 -2.42 -3.40 -29.84
C VAL A 7 -2.90 -2.25 -29.11
N GLY A 8 -4.11 -2.21 -28.93
CA GLY A 8 -4.67 -1.03 -28.39
C GLY A 8 -4.15 -0.64 -27.07
N ASP A 9 -4.11 -1.52 -26.18
CA ASP A 9 -3.89 -1.13 -24.79
C ASP A 9 -2.49 -1.44 -24.33
N ILE A 10 -1.72 -0.41 -24.07
CA ILE A 10 -0.45 -0.55 -23.39
C ILE A 10 -0.75 -0.38 -21.92
N LEU A 11 -0.55 -1.43 -21.17
CA LEU A 11 -0.73 -1.37 -19.72
C LEU A 11 0.53 -0.87 -19.07
N MET A 12 0.36 0.01 -18.15
CA MET A 12 1.47 0.62 -17.44
C MET A 12 1.11 0.74 -15.97
N ARG A 13 2.10 0.69 -15.13
CA ARG A 13 1.89 0.81 -13.68
C ARG A 13 2.48 2.13 -13.22
N ILE A 14 1.68 2.90 -12.49
CA ILE A 14 2.17 4.11 -11.83
C ILE A 14 2.06 3.88 -10.33
N TYR A 15 2.75 4.68 -9.55
CA TYR A 15 2.66 4.58 -8.10
C TYR A 15 2.82 5.93 -7.44
N LYS A 16 2.31 6.03 -6.23
CA LYS A 16 2.51 7.18 -5.36
C LYS A 16 3.03 6.67 -4.02
N GLN A 17 4.04 7.32 -3.49
CA GLN A 17 4.64 6.95 -2.21
C GLN A 17 4.17 7.87 -1.10
N PHE A 18 3.94 7.26 0.05
CA PHE A 18 3.55 7.97 1.27
C PHE A 18 4.46 7.50 2.39
N GLN A 19 4.63 8.32 3.40
CA GLN A 19 5.39 7.93 4.58
C GLN A 19 4.55 8.20 5.81
N ILE A 20 4.51 7.22 6.71
CA ILE A 20 3.86 7.38 8.00
C ILE A 20 4.86 7.07 9.09
N GLU A 21 4.65 7.69 10.24
CA GLU A 21 5.38 7.37 11.45
C GLU A 21 4.42 6.62 12.34
N ALA A 22 4.75 5.40 12.69
CA ALA A 22 3.83 4.59 13.48
C ALA A 22 4.58 3.68 14.43
N ALA A 23 3.93 3.36 15.53
CA ALA A 23 4.46 2.45 16.53
C ALA A 23 3.75 1.11 16.46
N HIS A 24 4.45 0.05 16.77
CA HIS A 24 3.86 -1.27 16.86
C HIS A 24 4.70 -2.20 17.73
N LEU A 25 4.11 -3.34 18.07
CA LEU A 25 4.86 -4.47 18.57
C LEU A 25 4.25 -5.72 17.95
N LEU A 26 5.02 -6.79 17.88
CA LEU A 26 4.57 -8.04 17.29
C LEU A 26 4.24 -9.01 18.40
N PRO A 27 2.94 -9.13 18.78
CA PRO A 27 2.54 -9.81 20.03
C PRO A 27 2.71 -11.32 20.04
N TYR A 28 2.84 -11.93 18.87
CA TYR A 28 2.94 -13.40 18.80
C TYR A 28 4.37 -13.92 18.78
N LEU A 29 5.36 -13.04 18.85
CA LEU A 29 6.74 -13.45 18.96
C LEU A 29 7.11 -13.79 20.40
N PRO A 30 8.19 -14.55 20.62
CA PRO A 30 8.65 -14.84 21.98
C PRO A 30 8.90 -13.56 22.76
N ALA A 31 8.67 -13.61 24.07
CA ALA A 31 8.73 -12.44 24.91
C ALA A 31 10.09 -11.74 24.91
N ASP A 32 11.16 -12.47 24.62
CA ASP A 32 12.50 -11.91 24.57
C ASP A 32 12.90 -11.41 23.18
N HIS A 33 12.03 -11.57 22.18
CA HIS A 33 12.32 -11.04 20.84
C HIS A 33 12.21 -9.52 20.84
N LYS A 34 13.18 -8.87 20.19
CA LYS A 34 13.20 -7.38 20.19
C LYS A 34 11.93 -6.76 19.63
N CYS A 35 11.32 -7.38 18.63
CA CYS A 35 10.12 -6.86 18.00
C CYS A 35 8.86 -7.04 18.85
N ARG A 36 8.95 -7.79 19.95
CA ARG A 36 7.88 -7.90 20.92
C ARG A 36 7.77 -6.63 21.78
N ARG A 37 8.81 -5.83 21.78
CA ARG A 37 8.81 -4.56 22.51
C ARG A 37 8.19 -3.48 21.63
N LEU A 38 7.56 -2.51 22.27
CA LEU A 38 7.00 -1.37 21.56
C LEU A 38 8.14 -0.59 20.90
N HIS A 39 8.00 -0.36 19.61
CA HIS A 39 8.99 0.38 18.82
C HIS A 39 8.28 1.03 17.64
N GLY A 40 8.98 1.82 16.88
CA GLY A 40 8.39 2.52 15.75
C GLY A 40 9.25 2.52 14.52
N HIS A 41 8.63 2.80 13.40
CA HIS A 41 9.30 2.90 12.11
C HIS A 41 8.72 4.05 11.30
N SER A 42 9.52 4.54 10.36
CA SER A 42 9.03 5.38 9.27
C SER A 42 8.67 4.43 8.13
N PHE A 43 7.41 4.03 8.08
CA PHE A 43 6.96 3.12 7.03
C PHE A 43 6.78 3.90 5.73
N LYS A 44 7.38 3.41 4.65
CA LYS A 44 7.12 3.96 3.31
C LYS A 44 6.14 3.04 2.62
N ILE A 45 5.07 3.63 2.13
CA ILE A 45 3.96 2.90 1.52
C ILE A 45 3.82 3.36 0.08
N SER A 46 3.91 2.43 -0.86
CA SER A 46 3.72 2.74 -2.28
C SER A 46 2.44 2.08 -2.76
N VAL A 47 1.56 2.90 -3.33
CA VAL A 47 0.27 2.45 -3.86
C VAL A 47 0.41 2.39 -5.37
N HIS A 48 0.26 1.21 -5.95
CA HIS A 48 0.47 0.95 -7.37
C HIS A 48 -0.85 0.78 -8.09
N ILE A 49 -1.00 1.50 -9.18
CA ILE A 49 -2.18 1.49 -10.03
C ILE A 49 -1.75 1.04 -11.42
N GLU A 50 -2.52 0.16 -12.03
CA GLU A 50 -2.25 -0.26 -13.39
C GLU A 50 -3.42 0.14 -14.29
N GLY A 51 -3.10 0.57 -15.48
CA GLY A 51 -4.15 0.93 -16.44
C GLY A 51 -3.59 1.20 -17.82
N ALA A 52 -4.50 1.46 -18.74
CA ALA A 52 -4.14 1.83 -20.09
C ALA A 52 -3.84 3.32 -20.14
N LEU A 53 -2.86 3.68 -20.96
CA LEU A 53 -2.50 5.06 -21.15
C LEU A 53 -3.62 5.77 -21.92
N ASP A 54 -4.10 6.86 -21.38
CA ASP A 54 -5.07 7.70 -22.09
C ASP A 54 -4.36 8.36 -23.26
N PRO A 55 -4.82 8.16 -24.49
CA PRO A 55 -4.08 8.64 -25.66
C PRO A 55 -4.07 10.16 -25.78
N LYS A 56 -5.01 10.83 -25.16
CA LYS A 56 -5.09 12.30 -25.22
C LYS A 56 -4.36 12.94 -24.07
N LEU A 57 -4.62 12.48 -22.86
CA LEU A 57 -4.04 13.06 -21.66
C LEU A 57 -2.62 12.57 -21.40
N GLY A 58 -2.26 11.41 -21.93
CA GLY A 58 -0.93 10.87 -21.75
C GLY A 58 -0.65 10.29 -20.38
N TRP A 59 -1.68 9.97 -19.63
CA TRP A 59 -1.51 9.40 -18.30
C TRP A 59 -2.50 8.26 -18.06
N ILE A 60 -2.32 7.55 -16.98
CA ILE A 60 -3.25 6.53 -16.52
C ILE A 60 -4.30 7.17 -15.61
N MET A 61 -3.86 7.99 -14.68
CA MET A 61 -4.72 8.80 -13.84
C MET A 61 -3.89 9.89 -13.17
N ASP A 62 -4.55 10.84 -12.58
CA ASP A 62 -3.89 11.91 -11.85
C ASP A 62 -3.34 11.35 -10.53
N TYR A 63 -2.08 11.64 -10.24
CA TYR A 63 -1.50 11.25 -8.95
C TYR A 63 -2.26 11.86 -7.77
N ALA A 64 -2.87 13.03 -7.97
CA ALA A 64 -3.67 13.66 -6.94
C ALA A 64 -4.86 12.79 -6.51
N ASP A 65 -5.40 12.01 -7.43
CA ASP A 65 -6.50 11.10 -7.11
C ASP A 65 -6.04 9.97 -6.20
N ILE A 66 -4.80 9.52 -6.37
CA ILE A 66 -4.23 8.52 -5.48
C ILE A 66 -4.03 9.12 -4.09
N CYS A 67 -3.52 10.35 -4.03
CA CYS A 67 -3.35 11.05 -2.76
C CYS A 67 -4.66 11.22 -2.02
N GLU A 68 -5.71 11.61 -2.75
CA GLU A 68 -7.02 11.81 -2.16
C GLU A 68 -7.58 10.50 -1.60
N ALA A 69 -7.44 9.42 -2.37
CA ALA A 69 -7.90 8.11 -1.92
C ALA A 69 -7.15 7.64 -0.68
N PHE A 70 -5.86 7.93 -0.59
CA PHE A 70 -5.04 7.50 0.54
C PHE A 70 -5.25 8.33 1.79
N GLN A 71 -5.80 9.54 1.68
CA GLN A 71 -5.90 10.45 2.82
C GLN A 71 -6.63 9.83 4.01
N ALA A 72 -7.75 9.15 3.75
CA ALA A 72 -8.51 8.50 4.82
C ALA A 72 -7.71 7.39 5.50
N VAL A 73 -6.90 6.67 4.74
CA VAL A 73 -6.03 5.63 5.27
C VAL A 73 -4.91 6.26 6.10
N PHE A 74 -4.30 7.30 5.56
CA PHE A 74 -3.24 8.04 6.24
C PHE A 74 -3.71 8.51 7.62
N ASP A 75 -4.91 9.09 7.67
CA ASP A 75 -5.46 9.62 8.91
C ASP A 75 -5.68 8.54 9.97
N LYS A 76 -5.84 7.29 9.55
CA LYS A 76 -6.07 6.18 10.48
C LYS A 76 -4.79 5.59 11.04
N ILE A 77 -3.68 5.71 10.32
CA ILE A 77 -2.46 4.98 10.69
C ILE A 77 -1.26 5.87 11.01
N ASP A 78 -1.23 7.12 10.54
CA ASP A 78 -0.09 7.98 10.80
C ASP A 78 -0.10 8.46 12.25
N HIS A 79 1.06 8.38 12.91
CA HIS A 79 1.24 8.75 14.30
C HIS A 79 0.32 7.95 15.23
N GLN A 80 0.08 6.68 14.89
CA GLN A 80 -0.79 5.79 15.68
C GLN A 80 0.01 4.61 16.21
N TYR A 81 -0.55 3.99 17.24
CA TYR A 81 -0.10 2.70 17.74
C TYR A 81 -0.93 1.65 16.97
N LEU A 82 -0.30 1.01 15.99
CA LEU A 82 -1.02 0.18 15.03
C LEU A 82 -1.78 -0.97 15.66
N ASN A 83 -1.27 -1.54 16.76
CA ASN A 83 -1.91 -2.66 17.43
C ASN A 83 -3.31 -2.35 17.93
N GLU A 84 -3.65 -1.07 18.10
CA GLU A 84 -4.97 -0.65 18.59
C GLU A 84 -5.98 -0.47 17.47
N ILE A 85 -5.56 -0.61 16.23
CA ILE A 85 -6.46 -0.44 15.09
C ILE A 85 -7.10 -1.78 14.76
N ALA A 86 -8.45 -1.77 14.60
CA ALA A 86 -9.18 -2.99 14.27
C ALA A 86 -8.66 -3.58 12.97
N GLY A 87 -8.30 -4.84 13.00
CA GLY A 87 -7.72 -5.54 11.86
C GLY A 87 -6.20 -5.52 11.83
N LEU A 88 -5.57 -4.73 12.70
CA LEU A 88 -4.12 -4.63 12.80
C LEU A 88 -3.60 -5.07 14.16
N GLU A 89 -4.28 -6.02 14.81
CA GLU A 89 -3.86 -6.52 16.11
C GLU A 89 -2.48 -7.18 16.06
N ASN A 90 -2.10 -7.71 14.90
CA ASN A 90 -0.76 -8.22 14.65
C ASN A 90 -0.15 -7.46 13.47
N PRO A 91 0.37 -6.26 13.70
CA PRO A 91 0.72 -5.33 12.63
C PRO A 91 2.11 -5.55 12.05
N THR A 92 2.33 -6.71 11.47
CA THR A 92 3.51 -6.94 10.64
C THR A 92 3.39 -6.10 9.37
N SER A 93 4.46 -5.90 8.65
CA SER A 93 4.41 -5.19 7.36
C SER A 93 3.46 -5.90 6.40
N GLU A 94 3.45 -7.22 6.44
CA GLU A 94 2.59 -8.03 5.59
C GLU A 94 1.11 -7.81 5.90
N ASN A 95 0.74 -7.82 7.16
CA ASN A 95 -0.64 -7.57 7.57
C ASN A 95 -1.04 -6.12 7.34
N LEU A 96 -0.11 -5.19 7.50
CA LEU A 96 -0.37 -3.79 7.20
C LEU A 96 -0.65 -3.59 5.71
N ALA A 97 0.12 -4.26 4.86
CA ALA A 97 -0.10 -4.17 3.40
C ALA A 97 -1.48 -4.68 3.02
N LYS A 98 -1.90 -5.81 3.59
CA LYS A 98 -3.24 -6.36 3.33
C LYS A 98 -4.34 -5.43 3.85
N TRP A 99 -4.15 -4.86 5.02
CA TRP A 99 -5.12 -3.94 5.61
C TRP A 99 -5.29 -2.71 4.73
N ILE A 100 -4.18 -2.12 4.28
CA ILE A 100 -4.22 -0.95 3.41
C ILE A 100 -4.92 -1.30 2.08
N TRP A 101 -4.60 -2.46 1.52
CA TRP A 101 -5.25 -2.92 0.29
C TRP A 101 -6.77 -2.93 0.46
N ARG A 102 -7.26 -3.50 1.55
CA ARG A 102 -8.69 -3.59 1.81
C ARG A 102 -9.34 -2.23 1.98
N GLN A 103 -8.62 -1.28 2.55
CA GLN A 103 -9.12 0.08 2.70
C GLN A 103 -9.23 0.79 1.35
N LEU A 104 -8.34 0.48 0.41
CA LEU A 104 -8.25 1.22 -0.85
C LEU A 104 -8.99 0.58 -2.02
N GLN A 105 -9.22 -0.72 -1.99
CA GLN A 105 -9.72 -1.42 -3.18
C GLN A 105 -11.08 -0.91 -3.66
N GLY A 106 -11.92 -0.41 -2.78
CA GLY A 106 -13.21 0.13 -3.15
C GLY A 106 -13.14 1.51 -3.79
N THR A 107 -12.08 2.27 -3.51
CA THR A 107 -11.89 3.62 -4.04
C THR A 107 -10.97 3.61 -5.25
N LEU A 108 -10.03 2.68 -5.29
CA LEU A 108 -9.07 2.56 -6.38
C LEU A 108 -9.24 1.20 -7.05
N PRO A 109 -10.18 1.08 -7.99
CA PRO A 109 -10.47 -0.22 -8.62
C PRO A 109 -9.30 -0.78 -9.44
N ASN A 110 -8.38 0.08 -9.84
CA ASN A 110 -7.20 -0.35 -10.60
C ASN A 110 -5.99 -0.61 -9.73
N LEU A 111 -6.19 -0.71 -8.43
CA LEU A 111 -5.12 -1.01 -7.48
C LEU A 111 -4.56 -2.40 -7.76
N VAL A 112 -3.26 -2.51 -7.95
CA VAL A 112 -2.61 -3.78 -8.26
C VAL A 112 -1.56 -4.19 -7.24
N ALA A 113 -1.05 -3.28 -6.45
CA ALA A 113 -0.06 -3.64 -5.43
C ALA A 113 0.03 -2.56 -4.34
N VAL A 114 0.35 -3.02 -3.14
CA VAL A 114 0.73 -2.15 -2.03
C VAL A 114 2.11 -2.63 -1.58
N HIS A 115 3.08 -1.73 -1.65
CA HIS A 115 4.45 -2.00 -1.18
C HIS A 115 4.63 -1.31 0.15
N ILE A 116 5.24 -1.99 1.10
CA ILE A 116 5.60 -1.38 2.38
C ILE A 116 7.07 -1.63 2.64
N ASN A 117 7.80 -0.55 2.89
CA ASN A 117 9.16 -0.63 3.39
C ASN A 117 9.12 -0.28 4.87
N GLU A 118 9.45 -1.25 5.71
CA GLU A 118 9.51 -1.05 7.15
C GLU A 118 10.81 -0.36 7.53
N THR A 119 11.88 -0.74 6.82
CA THR A 119 13.18 -0.08 6.94
C THR A 119 13.68 0.23 5.54
N CYS A 120 14.84 0.85 5.41
CA CYS A 120 15.37 1.18 4.09
C CYS A 120 15.83 -0.07 3.31
N THR A 121 15.94 -1.23 3.98
CA THR A 121 16.43 -2.45 3.34
C THR A 121 15.45 -3.62 3.41
N SER A 122 14.29 -3.43 4.01
CA SER A 122 13.32 -4.52 4.21
C SER A 122 11.92 -4.05 3.91
N GLY A 123 11.17 -4.87 3.24
CA GLY A 123 9.79 -4.54 2.93
C GLY A 123 9.04 -5.71 2.34
N CYS A 124 7.78 -5.48 2.02
CA CYS A 124 6.94 -6.50 1.40
C CYS A 124 6.10 -5.89 0.29
N ILE A 125 5.61 -6.75 -0.59
CA ILE A 125 4.76 -6.39 -1.71
C ILE A 125 3.54 -7.30 -1.65
N TYR A 126 2.35 -6.69 -1.61
CA TYR A 126 1.12 -7.44 -1.64
C TYR A 126 0.35 -7.09 -2.90
N GLU A 127 -0.07 -8.09 -3.64
CA GLU A 127 -0.75 -7.91 -4.93
C GLU A 127 -2.18 -8.40 -4.92
N GLY A 128 -2.77 -8.59 -3.75
CA GLY A 128 -4.18 -8.88 -3.65
C GLY A 128 -4.59 -10.25 -4.16
N ASP A 129 -3.79 -11.25 -3.90
CA ASP A 129 -4.00 -12.57 -4.46
C ASP A 129 -4.68 -13.56 -3.51
N ASP A 130 -5.36 -13.09 -2.51
CA ASP A 130 -6.08 -13.99 -1.59
C ASP A 130 -7.55 -14.18 -1.93
#